data_b4a9f36d0b2915efaadc56fe9827563c
#
_entry.id   b4a9f36d0b2915efaadc56fe9827563c
#
_cell.length_a   1.000
_cell.length_b   1.000
_cell.length_c   1.000
_cell.angle_alpha   90.00
_cell.angle_beta   90.00
_cell.angle_gamma   90.00
#
_symmetry.space_group_name_H-M   'P 1'
#
loop_
_entity.id
_entity.type
_entity.pdbx_description
1 polymer ?
#
loop_
_entity_poly.entity_id
_entity_poly.type
_entity_poly.pdbx_seq_one_letter_code
_entity_poly.pdbx_strand_id
1 'polypeptide(L)'
;MDESVHVRYMVSDVAKALAFYTGHLGFTVETDYAPAFGSVRRGSLRLLLAGPQSSAGRPMPDGAVPGPGGWNRIHFIVPDLAAEVARLKGEGCEF
;
A
#
# COMPACT_ATOMS: atom_id res chain seq x y z
N MET A 1 0.78 -8.58 -24.16
CA MET A 1 1.79 -8.12 -23.20
C MET A 1 1.11 -7.35 -22.11
N ASP A 2 1.36 -7.73 -20.89
CA ASP A 2 0.74 -7.07 -19.74
C ASP A 2 1.52 -5.83 -19.35
N GLU A 3 0.81 -4.73 -19.17
CA GLU A 3 1.40 -3.56 -18.55
C GLU A 3 1.22 -3.64 -17.04
N SER A 4 2.25 -3.29 -16.31
CA SER A 4 2.13 -3.11 -14.87
C SER A 4 2.31 -1.63 -14.53
N VAL A 5 1.53 -1.17 -13.56
CA VAL A 5 1.60 0.19 -13.08
C VAL A 5 2.12 0.14 -11.64
N HIS A 6 3.21 0.85 -11.40
CA HIS A 6 3.83 0.90 -10.08
C HIS A 6 3.50 2.22 -9.41
N VAL A 7 2.91 2.16 -8.24
CA VAL A 7 2.59 3.35 -7.44
C VAL A 7 3.32 3.23 -6.12
N ARG A 8 4.06 4.27 -5.74
CA ARG A 8 4.78 4.29 -4.48
C ARG A 8 3.91 4.91 -3.39
N TYR A 9 3.77 4.18 -2.30
CA TYR A 9 3.07 4.63 -1.11
C TYR A 9 4.06 4.71 0.04
N MET A 10 4.13 5.87 0.68
CA MET A 10 4.91 6.00 1.91
C MET A 10 4.08 5.46 3.06
N VAL A 11 4.69 4.57 3.85
CA VAL A 11 4.03 3.97 5.01
C VAL A 11 4.94 4.07 6.23
N SER A 12 4.35 4.07 7.41
CA SER A 12 5.13 4.13 8.64
C SER A 12 5.65 2.76 9.07
N ASP A 13 4.96 1.69 8.70
CA ASP A 13 5.30 0.31 9.10
C ASP A 13 5.06 -0.62 7.91
N VAL A 14 6.14 -1.03 7.25
CA VAL A 14 6.04 -1.85 6.03
C VAL A 14 5.44 -3.22 6.33
N ALA A 15 5.82 -3.86 7.43
CA ALA A 15 5.30 -5.18 7.77
C ALA A 15 3.78 -5.14 7.99
N LYS A 16 3.29 -4.12 8.70
CA LYS A 16 1.84 -3.94 8.90
C LYS A 16 1.12 -3.64 7.59
N ALA A 17 1.73 -2.83 6.72
CA ALA A 17 1.13 -2.53 5.42
C ALA A 17 1.03 -3.77 4.55
N LEU A 18 2.09 -4.58 4.49
CA LEU A 18 2.06 -5.85 3.76
C LEU A 18 0.93 -6.74 4.26
N ALA A 19 0.81 -6.89 5.58
CA ALA A 19 -0.24 -7.73 6.17
C ALA A 19 -1.64 -7.19 5.85
N PHE A 20 -1.83 -5.87 5.90
CA PHE A 20 -3.12 -5.26 5.63
C PHE A 20 -3.55 -5.47 4.17
N TYR A 21 -2.68 -5.14 3.22
CA TYR A 21 -3.04 -5.25 1.81
C TYR A 21 -3.25 -6.70 1.37
N THR A 22 -2.45 -7.63 1.87
CA THR A 22 -2.60 -9.04 1.51
C THR A 22 -3.72 -9.73 2.27
N GLY A 23 -3.96 -9.34 3.52
CA GLY A 23 -5.00 -9.96 4.35
C GLY A 23 -6.40 -9.49 4.03
N HIS A 24 -6.57 -8.23 3.59
CA HIS A 24 -7.90 -7.63 3.46
C HIS A 24 -8.25 -7.16 2.05
N LEU A 25 -7.27 -6.80 1.23
CA LEU A 25 -7.53 -6.14 -0.06
C LEU A 25 -7.16 -6.96 -1.28
N GLY A 26 -6.89 -8.25 -1.11
CA GLY A 26 -6.68 -9.16 -2.23
C GLY A 26 -5.37 -9.00 -2.96
N PHE A 27 -4.36 -8.38 -2.34
CA PHE A 27 -3.04 -8.28 -2.91
C PHE A 27 -2.20 -9.51 -2.60
N THR A 28 -1.18 -9.73 -3.42
CA THR A 28 -0.17 -10.77 -3.21
C THR A 28 1.19 -10.11 -3.01
N VAL A 29 1.99 -10.60 -2.08
CA VAL A 29 3.35 -10.07 -1.86
C VAL A 29 4.22 -10.45 -3.05
N GLU A 30 4.93 -9.48 -3.62
CA GLU A 30 5.98 -9.74 -4.60
C GLU A 30 7.37 -9.62 -3.98
N THR A 31 7.56 -8.64 -3.12
CA THR A 31 8.85 -8.35 -2.52
C THR A 31 8.64 -7.98 -1.05
N ASP A 32 9.47 -8.52 -0.18
CA ASP A 32 9.42 -8.22 1.25
C ASP A 32 10.83 -7.96 1.76
N TYR A 33 11.19 -6.70 1.87
CA TYR A 33 12.42 -6.22 2.51
C TYR A 33 12.07 -5.35 3.71
N ALA A 34 11.06 -5.76 4.49
CA ALA A 34 10.69 -5.04 5.71
C ALA A 34 11.90 -4.99 6.65
N PRO A 35 12.06 -3.90 7.41
CA PRO A 35 11.15 -2.77 7.56
C PRO A 35 11.33 -1.66 6.51
N ALA A 36 12.28 -1.76 5.61
CA ALA A 36 12.59 -0.68 4.69
C ALA A 36 11.58 -0.58 3.55
N PHE A 37 11.23 -1.72 2.94
CA PHE A 37 10.48 -1.71 1.68
C PHE A 37 9.76 -3.04 1.46
N GLY A 38 8.64 -2.97 0.76
CA GLY A 38 7.95 -4.15 0.27
C GLY A 38 7.11 -3.78 -0.94
N SER A 39 6.66 -4.77 -1.70
CA SER A 39 5.73 -4.53 -2.79
C SER A 39 4.66 -5.59 -2.84
N VAL A 40 3.47 -5.19 -3.24
CA VAL A 40 2.32 -6.07 -3.37
C VAL A 40 1.68 -5.84 -4.73
N ARG A 41 0.99 -6.85 -5.21
CA ARG A 41 0.39 -6.86 -6.54
C ARG A 41 -1.07 -7.22 -6.48
N ARG A 42 -1.86 -6.50 -7.27
CA ARG A 42 -3.26 -6.87 -7.55
C ARG A 42 -3.54 -6.51 -9.00
N GLY A 43 -3.78 -7.51 -9.86
CA GLY A 43 -3.92 -7.30 -11.29
C GLY A 43 -2.67 -6.66 -11.87
N SER A 44 -2.83 -5.58 -12.63
CA SER A 44 -1.72 -4.84 -13.21
C SER A 44 -1.11 -3.79 -12.27
N LEU A 45 -1.70 -3.58 -11.09
CA LEU A 45 -1.20 -2.62 -10.12
C LEU A 45 -0.11 -3.25 -9.26
N ARG A 46 1.01 -2.55 -9.15
CA ARG A 46 2.06 -2.83 -8.17
C ARG A 46 2.12 -1.68 -7.19
N LEU A 47 1.92 -1.97 -5.92
CA LEU A 47 1.98 -0.97 -4.87
C LEU A 47 3.31 -1.12 -4.14
N LEU A 48 4.14 -0.09 -4.22
CA LEU A 48 5.46 -0.09 -3.61
C LEU A 48 5.36 0.58 -2.24
N LEU A 49 5.50 -0.21 -1.19
CA LEU A 49 5.32 0.25 0.19
C LEU A 49 6.69 0.64 0.74
N ALA A 50 6.93 1.94 0.83
CA ALA A 50 8.22 2.49 1.24
C ALA A 50 8.15 3.03 2.65
N GLY A 51 8.95 2.47 3.54
CA GLY A 51 9.06 2.91 4.93
C GLY A 51 10.08 4.03 5.12
N PRO A 52 10.22 4.53 6.37
CA PRO A 52 11.16 5.61 6.65
C PRO A 52 12.62 5.26 6.36
N GLN A 53 12.96 3.98 6.41
CA GLN A 53 14.32 3.49 6.19
C GLN A 53 14.63 3.21 4.71
N SER A 54 13.65 3.35 3.82
CA SER A 54 13.85 3.15 2.40
C SER A 54 14.57 4.35 1.76
N SER A 55 15.07 4.15 0.54
CA SER A 55 15.67 5.26 -0.20
C SER A 55 14.67 6.38 -0.48
N ALA A 56 13.38 6.03 -0.62
CA ALA A 56 12.33 7.02 -0.85
C ALA A 56 12.02 7.85 0.41
N GLY A 57 12.42 7.38 1.59
CA GLY A 57 12.24 8.09 2.85
C GLY A 57 13.35 9.08 3.18
N ARG A 58 14.33 9.27 2.30
CA ARG A 58 15.44 10.20 2.54
C ARG A 58 14.94 11.65 2.57
N PRO A 59 15.50 12.47 3.47
CA PRO A 59 15.13 13.89 3.47
C PRO A 59 15.41 14.56 2.13
N MET A 60 14.54 15.48 1.77
CA MET A 60 14.74 16.33 0.59
C MET A 60 15.82 17.40 0.86
N PRO A 61 16.35 18.03 -0.21
CA PRO A 61 17.38 19.07 -0.01
C PRO A 61 16.94 20.22 0.90
N ASP A 62 15.63 20.50 0.97
CA ASP A 62 15.09 21.54 1.85
C ASP A 62 14.81 21.05 3.27
N GLY A 63 15.14 19.79 3.57
CA GLY A 63 14.90 19.18 4.87
C GLY A 63 13.55 18.50 5.06
N ALA A 64 12.64 18.61 4.10
CA ALA A 64 11.36 17.93 4.17
C ALA A 64 11.56 16.41 4.10
N VAL A 65 10.85 15.67 4.93
CA VAL A 65 10.96 14.21 5.01
C VAL A 65 9.69 13.59 4.43
N PRO A 66 9.83 12.75 3.37
CA PRO A 66 8.67 12.04 2.84
C PRO A 66 8.06 11.12 3.89
N GLY A 67 6.74 11.08 3.97
CA GLY A 67 6.03 10.26 4.93
C GLY A 67 4.62 9.95 4.46
N PRO A 68 3.88 9.12 5.21
CA PRO A 68 2.50 8.79 4.88
C PRO A 68 1.57 9.99 5.00
N GLY A 69 0.42 9.88 4.33
CA GLY A 69 -0.60 10.93 4.33
C GLY A 69 -0.67 11.69 3.03
N GLY A 70 -1.28 12.87 3.06
CA GLY A 70 -1.47 13.69 1.87
C GLY A 70 -2.72 13.31 1.10
N TRP A 71 -2.70 13.56 -0.21
CA TRP A 71 -3.88 13.45 -1.06
C TRP A 71 -3.87 12.22 -1.98
N ASN A 72 -2.88 11.34 -1.86
CA ASN A 72 -2.80 10.13 -2.66
C ASN A 72 -3.91 9.16 -2.27
N ARG A 73 -4.56 8.57 -3.29
CA ARG A 73 -5.65 7.62 -3.07
C ARG A 73 -5.59 6.50 -4.09
N ILE A 74 -6.07 5.35 -3.68
CA ILE A 74 -6.27 4.21 -4.54
C ILE A 74 -7.77 3.95 -4.61
N HIS A 75 -8.30 3.81 -5.81
CA HIS A 75 -9.70 3.47 -6.02
C HIS A 75 -9.80 2.02 -6.44
N PHE A 76 -10.59 1.25 -5.70
CA PHE A 76 -11.00 -0.09 -6.11
C PHE A 76 -12.41 -0.02 -6.64
N ILE A 77 -12.60 -0.47 -7.86
CA ILE A 77 -13.93 -0.56 -8.45
C ILE A 77 -14.45 -1.95 -8.13
N VAL A 78 -15.55 -2.02 -7.39
CA VAL A 78 -16.11 -3.28 -6.90
C VAL A 78 -17.55 -3.41 -7.38
N PRO A 79 -18.05 -4.65 -7.58
CA PRO A 79 -19.43 -4.85 -8.05
C PRO A 79 -20.50 -4.40 -7.06
N ASP A 80 -20.23 -4.51 -5.76
CA ASP A 80 -21.18 -4.19 -4.69
C ASP A 80 -20.43 -3.52 -3.55
N LEU A 81 -20.51 -2.20 -3.49
CA LEU A 81 -19.79 -1.43 -2.49
C LEU A 81 -20.27 -1.74 -1.07
N ALA A 82 -21.59 -1.89 -0.87
CA ALA A 82 -22.12 -2.17 0.47
C ALA A 82 -21.61 -3.50 1.00
N ALA A 83 -21.59 -4.53 0.14
CA ALA A 83 -21.09 -5.85 0.51
C ALA A 83 -19.59 -5.79 0.84
N GLU A 84 -18.82 -5.04 0.07
CA GLU A 84 -17.37 -4.91 0.29
C GLU A 84 -17.09 -4.21 1.61
N VAL A 85 -17.80 -3.14 1.91
CA VAL A 85 -17.66 -2.42 3.19
C VAL A 85 -18.03 -3.33 4.35
N ALA A 86 -19.13 -4.09 4.23
CA ALA A 86 -19.55 -5.02 5.28
C ALA A 86 -18.51 -6.10 5.53
N ARG A 87 -17.90 -6.63 4.45
CA ARG A 87 -16.85 -7.64 4.56
C ARG A 87 -15.64 -7.10 5.31
N LEU A 88 -15.19 -5.92 4.94
CA LEU A 88 -14.01 -5.32 5.59
C LEU A 88 -14.28 -4.99 7.05
N LYS A 89 -15.46 -4.48 7.37
CA LYS A 89 -15.84 -4.24 8.78
C LYS A 89 -15.87 -5.53 9.57
N GLY A 90 -16.35 -6.61 8.97
CA GLY A 90 -16.38 -7.93 9.60
C GLY A 90 -14.98 -8.48 9.86
N GLU A 91 -13.99 -8.04 9.10
CA GLU A 91 -12.57 -8.41 9.29
C GLU A 91 -11.83 -7.47 10.25
N GLY A 92 -12.54 -6.51 10.83
CA GLY A 92 -11.95 -5.59 11.81
C GLY A 92 -11.35 -4.32 11.23
N CYS A 93 -11.56 -4.06 9.94
CA CYS A 93 -11.07 -2.82 9.34
C CYS A 93 -11.91 -1.63 9.81
N GLU A 94 -11.23 -0.58 10.21
CA GLU A 94 -11.86 0.67 10.61
C GLU A 94 -11.99 1.63 9.42
N PHE A 95 -13.07 2.37 9.41
CA PHE A 95 -13.34 3.35 8.37
C PHE A 95 -13.40 4.76 8.96
#